data_004fd49b52252b6af785fc2daab39316
#
_entry.id   004fd49b52252b6af785fc2daab39316
#
_cell.length_a   1.000
_cell.length_b   1.000
_cell.length_c   1.000
_cell.angle_alpha   90.00
_cell.angle_beta   90.00
_cell.angle_gamma   90.00
#
_symmetry.space_group_name_H-M   'P 1'
#
loop_
_entity.id
_entity.type
_entity.pdbx_description
1 polymer ?
#
loop_
_entity_poly.entity_id
_entity_poly.type
_entity_poly.pdbx_seq_one_letter_code
_entity_poly.pdbx_strand_id
1 'polypeptide(L)'
;MNKIIILILCLCCAFMVARAEEGPALNPSDANIVGHVVDRKTGEHLSFITIFLKGTTIGTSTDGTGHYYLKNLPEGEFTVVMKTMGYKTVETPVTLKKGKTLEINFEAEEEALSLDGVVVSANRNETTRRMAPSLVNVLDSKMFETTHATSLADGLNFQPGVRVENNCQNCGFQQVRINGLEGPYTQILVDSRPIFSALTGVYGLEQIPANMIERVEIMRGGGSALFGSSAIAGTINIITKEPLRNSAQIAHSLTMIGGSRPDNNTTLNASLVTDDHKAGIYLFGQSRHRSAYDHDGDGFSELGQLEARTVGFRSYLKTSTYSKLGFE
;
A
#
# COMPACT_ATOMS: atom_id res chain seq x y z
N MET A 1 -4.81 34.18 19.33
CA MET A 1 -4.16 32.89 19.00
C MET A 1 -4.30 32.49 17.53
N ASN A 2 -5.41 32.78 16.85
CA ASN A 2 -5.64 32.35 15.44
C ASN A 2 -4.81 33.09 14.37
N LYS A 3 -4.38 34.33 14.59
CA LYS A 3 -3.60 35.09 13.58
C LYS A 3 -2.15 34.62 13.45
N ILE A 4 -1.55 34.12 14.52
CA ILE A 4 -0.17 33.62 14.52
C ILE A 4 -0.10 32.25 13.83
N ILE A 5 -1.11 31.38 14.00
CA ILE A 5 -1.20 30.09 13.34
C ILE A 5 -1.36 30.24 11.82
N ILE A 6 -2.17 31.19 11.37
CA ILE A 6 -2.36 31.52 9.95
C ILE A 6 -1.06 32.07 9.35
N LEU A 7 -0.32 32.90 10.09
CA LEU A 7 0.96 33.47 9.63
C LEU A 7 2.05 32.37 9.50
N ILE A 8 2.08 31.42 10.43
CA ILE A 8 3.01 30.29 10.38
C ILE A 8 2.63 29.34 9.24
N LEU A 9 1.34 29.10 8.99
CA LEU A 9 0.87 28.28 7.87
C LEU A 9 1.19 28.93 6.53
N CYS A 10 1.01 30.23 6.39
CA CYS A 10 1.41 31.00 5.18
C CYS A 10 2.93 31.02 5.00
N LEU A 11 3.71 31.12 6.07
CA LEU A 11 5.17 31.07 6.00
C LEU A 11 5.69 29.68 5.61
N CYS A 12 5.05 28.60 6.11
CA CYS A 12 5.34 27.24 5.67
C CYS A 12 4.96 26.99 4.20
N CYS A 13 3.85 27.56 3.72
CA CYS A 13 3.48 27.48 2.31
C CYS A 13 4.44 28.29 1.41
N ALA A 14 4.97 29.41 1.88
CA ALA A 14 5.94 30.21 1.13
C ALA A 14 7.33 29.54 1.03
N PHE A 15 7.70 28.69 1.99
CA PHE A 15 8.94 27.89 1.92
C PHE A 15 8.79 26.57 1.15
N MET A 16 7.57 26.11 0.87
CA MET A 16 7.28 24.98 -0.01
C MET A 16 7.08 25.36 -1.49
N VAL A 17 7.58 26.50 -1.95
CA VAL A 17 7.98 26.60 -3.35
C VAL A 17 9.25 25.74 -3.44
N ALA A 18 9.06 24.42 -3.42
CA ALA A 18 10.06 23.49 -3.87
C ALA A 18 10.50 24.02 -5.24
N ARG A 19 11.76 24.46 -5.35
CA ARG A 19 12.43 24.49 -6.62
C ARG A 19 12.23 23.08 -7.19
N ALA A 20 11.32 22.95 -8.15
CA ALA A 20 11.45 21.90 -9.11
C ALA A 20 12.87 22.11 -9.63
N GLU A 21 13.80 21.26 -9.29
CA GLU A 21 15.04 21.14 -10.04
C GLU A 21 14.56 20.87 -11.45
N GLU A 22 14.59 21.88 -12.31
CA GLU A 22 14.56 21.68 -13.73
C GLU A 22 15.74 20.73 -13.97
N GLY A 23 15.42 19.47 -14.25
CA GLY A 23 16.42 18.51 -14.67
C GLY A 23 17.23 19.17 -15.81
N PRO A 24 18.52 18.84 -15.98
CA PRO A 24 19.40 19.49 -16.93
C PRO A 24 18.68 19.60 -18.25
N ALA A 25 18.66 20.81 -18.86
CA ALA A 25 18.01 21.08 -20.13
C ALA A 25 18.60 20.10 -21.16
N LEU A 26 17.84 19.08 -21.53
CA LEU A 26 18.25 18.02 -22.45
C LEU A 26 18.23 18.60 -23.87
N ASN A 27 19.38 19.01 -24.37
CA ASN A 27 19.50 19.50 -25.73
C ASN A 27 19.37 18.33 -26.71
N PRO A 28 18.42 18.39 -27.66
CA PRO A 28 18.28 17.37 -28.70
C PRO A 28 19.59 17.24 -29.51
N SER A 29 20.04 16.02 -29.78
CA SER A 29 21.32 15.78 -30.44
C SER A 29 21.22 14.95 -31.72
N ASP A 30 20.00 14.76 -32.28
CA ASP A 30 19.72 13.84 -33.39
C ASP A 30 20.12 12.38 -33.09
N ALA A 31 20.39 12.03 -31.84
CA ALA A 31 20.53 10.65 -31.42
C ALA A 31 19.16 9.97 -31.43
N ASN A 32 19.09 8.73 -31.88
CA ASN A 32 17.83 7.99 -31.96
C ASN A 32 18.00 6.58 -31.42
N ILE A 33 16.89 6.01 -30.93
CA ILE A 33 16.78 4.59 -30.60
C ILE A 33 15.64 3.98 -31.39
N VAL A 34 15.90 2.83 -31.98
CA VAL A 34 14.90 2.00 -32.66
C VAL A 34 14.96 0.59 -32.08
N GLY A 35 13.89 -0.16 -32.22
CA GLY A 35 13.86 -1.56 -31.81
C GLY A 35 12.47 -2.14 -31.82
N HIS A 36 12.38 -3.34 -31.31
CA HIS A 36 11.12 -4.05 -31.14
C HIS A 36 11.06 -4.73 -29.77
N VAL A 37 9.85 -5.10 -29.37
CA VAL A 37 9.61 -5.86 -28.15
C VAL A 37 8.93 -7.16 -28.53
N VAL A 38 9.48 -8.29 -28.07
CA VAL A 38 8.91 -9.62 -28.27
C VAL A 38 8.64 -10.31 -26.95
N ASP A 39 7.65 -11.17 -26.92
CA ASP A 39 7.42 -12.07 -25.80
C ASP A 39 8.53 -13.15 -25.80
N ARG A 40 9.19 -13.32 -24.66
CA ARG A 40 10.33 -14.25 -24.52
C ARG A 40 9.96 -15.71 -24.74
N LYS A 41 8.71 -16.10 -24.46
CA LYS A 41 8.27 -17.50 -24.58
C LYS A 41 7.73 -17.81 -25.96
N THR A 42 6.92 -16.91 -26.52
CA THR A 42 6.23 -17.13 -27.79
C THR A 42 6.99 -16.57 -28.99
N GLY A 43 7.89 -15.59 -28.78
CA GLY A 43 8.57 -14.85 -29.85
C GLY A 43 7.63 -13.87 -30.56
N GLU A 44 6.41 -13.71 -30.15
CA GLU A 44 5.46 -12.79 -30.77
C GLU A 44 5.79 -11.35 -30.41
N HIS A 45 5.60 -10.46 -31.38
CA HIS A 45 5.80 -9.02 -31.18
C HIS A 45 4.71 -8.42 -30.30
N LEU A 46 5.09 -7.62 -29.32
CA LEU A 46 4.19 -7.00 -28.35
C LEU A 46 3.90 -5.54 -28.70
N SER A 47 2.64 -5.23 -28.96
CA SER A 47 2.16 -3.87 -29.23
C SER A 47 1.82 -3.10 -27.97
N PHE A 48 1.89 -1.77 -28.05
CA PHE A 48 1.53 -0.82 -26.97
C PHE A 48 2.35 -0.96 -25.70
N ILE A 49 3.58 -1.44 -25.79
CA ILE A 49 4.54 -1.50 -24.68
C ILE A 49 5.19 -0.13 -24.49
N THR A 50 5.21 0.40 -23.27
CA THR A 50 5.81 1.69 -22.97
C THR A 50 7.32 1.58 -22.83
N ILE A 51 8.06 2.46 -23.54
CA ILE A 51 9.52 2.55 -23.52
C ILE A 51 9.91 4.01 -23.27
N PHE A 52 10.77 4.25 -22.28
CA PHE A 52 11.16 5.60 -21.90
C PHE A 52 12.59 5.67 -21.35
N LEU A 53 13.17 6.89 -21.36
CA LEU A 53 14.44 7.16 -20.70
C LEU A 53 14.21 7.46 -19.21
N LYS A 54 14.86 6.69 -18.36
CA LYS A 54 14.74 6.80 -16.89
C LYS A 54 15.12 8.21 -16.40
N GLY A 55 14.29 8.80 -15.55
CA GLY A 55 14.50 10.14 -15.01
C GLY A 55 14.16 11.28 -15.96
N THR A 56 13.55 11.00 -17.13
CA THR A 56 13.12 12.01 -18.11
C THR A 56 11.64 11.83 -18.45
N THR A 57 11.09 12.81 -19.19
CA THR A 57 9.73 12.73 -19.77
C THR A 57 9.73 12.16 -21.20
N ILE A 58 10.90 11.71 -21.69
CA ILE A 58 11.06 11.20 -23.06
C ILE A 58 10.67 9.74 -23.11
N GLY A 59 9.65 9.42 -23.87
CA GLY A 59 9.16 8.07 -24.02
C GLY A 59 8.28 7.89 -25.24
N THR A 60 8.01 6.64 -25.58
CA THR A 60 7.14 6.19 -26.67
C THR A 60 6.46 4.89 -26.29
N SER A 61 5.62 4.35 -27.18
CA SER A 61 5.11 2.98 -27.08
C SER A 61 5.35 2.24 -28.39
N THR A 62 5.41 0.91 -28.32
CA THR A 62 5.45 0.09 -29.55
C THR A 62 4.17 0.27 -30.34
N ASP A 63 4.29 0.23 -31.65
CA ASP A 63 3.17 0.25 -32.58
C ASP A 63 2.42 -1.09 -32.64
N GLY A 64 1.45 -1.22 -33.55
CA GLY A 64 0.67 -2.46 -33.73
C GLY A 64 1.50 -3.67 -34.20
N THR A 65 2.72 -3.44 -34.66
CA THR A 65 3.67 -4.48 -35.10
C THR A 65 4.76 -4.77 -34.06
N GLY A 66 4.69 -4.10 -32.88
CA GLY A 66 5.64 -4.29 -31.79
C GLY A 66 6.95 -3.52 -31.94
N HIS A 67 7.07 -2.60 -32.91
CA HIS A 67 8.25 -1.78 -33.12
C HIS A 67 8.10 -0.41 -32.47
N TYR A 68 9.24 0.21 -32.10
CA TYR A 68 9.26 1.53 -31.50
C TYR A 68 10.39 2.40 -32.02
N TYR A 69 10.21 3.73 -31.86
CA TYR A 69 11.19 4.71 -32.28
C TYR A 69 11.20 5.91 -31.33
N LEU A 70 12.35 6.19 -30.74
CA LEU A 70 12.65 7.39 -29.95
C LEU A 70 13.59 8.29 -30.76
N LYS A 71 13.18 9.54 -31.00
CA LYS A 71 13.89 10.51 -31.86
C LYS A 71 14.45 11.66 -31.06
N ASN A 72 15.51 12.28 -31.63
CA ASN A 72 16.07 13.54 -31.14
C ASN A 72 16.44 13.49 -29.66
N LEU A 73 17.06 12.39 -29.26
CA LEU A 73 17.47 12.16 -27.89
C LEU A 73 18.69 12.97 -27.52
N PRO A 74 18.86 13.36 -26.26
CA PRO A 74 20.08 14.01 -25.78
C PRO A 74 21.27 13.08 -25.82
N GLU A 75 22.47 13.63 -26.04
CA GLU A 75 23.73 12.88 -25.94
C GLU A 75 24.07 12.61 -24.47
N GLY A 76 24.60 11.42 -24.17
CA GLY A 76 25.02 11.05 -22.82
C GLY A 76 24.70 9.60 -22.46
N GLU A 77 24.88 9.29 -21.18
CA GLU A 77 24.55 7.97 -20.61
C GLU A 77 23.14 7.99 -20.03
N PHE A 78 22.33 7.07 -20.47
CA PHE A 78 20.93 6.92 -20.05
C PHE A 78 20.61 5.46 -19.79
N THR A 79 19.49 5.22 -19.13
CA THR A 79 18.90 3.90 -18.99
C THR A 79 17.56 3.89 -19.74
N VAL A 80 17.42 3.02 -20.73
CA VAL A 80 16.15 2.78 -21.41
C VAL A 80 15.36 1.77 -20.60
N VAL A 81 14.11 2.09 -20.31
CA VAL A 81 13.20 1.26 -19.51
C VAL A 81 12.06 0.80 -20.39
N MET A 82 11.86 -0.52 -20.45
CA MET A 82 10.66 -1.15 -20.99
C MET A 82 9.74 -1.50 -19.81
N LYS A 83 8.49 -1.02 -19.84
CA LYS A 83 7.51 -1.24 -18.78
C LYS A 83 6.11 -1.40 -19.34
N THR A 84 5.44 -2.48 -18.92
CA THR A 84 4.02 -2.69 -19.21
C THR A 84 3.41 -3.58 -18.14
N MET A 85 2.08 -3.57 -18.07
CA MET A 85 1.35 -4.43 -17.14
C MET A 85 1.45 -5.89 -17.56
N GLY A 86 1.76 -6.81 -16.65
CA GLY A 86 1.87 -8.23 -16.92
C GLY A 86 3.24 -8.71 -17.35
N TYR A 87 4.23 -7.81 -17.47
CA TYR A 87 5.60 -8.15 -17.84
C TYR A 87 6.61 -7.52 -16.88
N LYS A 88 7.73 -8.20 -16.65
CA LYS A 88 8.83 -7.66 -15.84
C LYS A 88 9.38 -6.39 -16.47
N THR A 89 9.63 -5.39 -15.65
CA THR A 89 10.31 -4.18 -16.09
C THR A 89 11.76 -4.53 -16.47
N VAL A 90 12.18 -4.14 -17.66
CA VAL A 90 13.56 -4.34 -18.14
C VAL A 90 14.24 -2.98 -18.27
N GLU A 91 15.44 -2.87 -17.70
CA GLU A 91 16.26 -1.67 -17.73
C GLU A 91 17.58 -1.97 -18.48
N THR A 92 17.90 -1.17 -19.50
CA THR A 92 19.11 -1.33 -20.30
C THR A 92 19.91 -0.02 -20.31
N PRO A 93 21.14 -0.01 -19.78
CA PRO A 93 22.02 1.15 -19.87
C PRO A 93 22.49 1.36 -21.30
N VAL A 94 22.52 2.62 -21.74
CA VAL A 94 22.89 2.99 -23.13
C VAL A 94 23.71 4.27 -23.14
N THR A 95 24.62 4.39 -24.09
CA THR A 95 25.36 5.62 -24.36
C THR A 95 24.89 6.20 -25.69
N LEU A 96 24.20 7.32 -25.65
CA LEU A 96 23.69 8.01 -26.83
C LEU A 96 24.74 8.97 -27.39
N LYS A 97 24.98 8.90 -28.69
CA LYS A 97 25.93 9.77 -29.40
C LYS A 97 25.21 10.55 -30.48
N LYS A 98 25.56 11.83 -30.62
CA LYS A 98 25.00 12.73 -31.63
C LYS A 98 24.95 12.12 -33.02
N GLY A 99 23.79 12.22 -33.67
CA GLY A 99 23.56 11.74 -35.03
C GLY A 99 23.67 10.22 -35.22
N LYS A 100 23.66 9.44 -34.17
CA LYS A 100 23.67 7.97 -34.23
C LYS A 100 22.32 7.39 -33.87
N THR A 101 21.93 6.34 -34.58
CA THR A 101 20.77 5.51 -34.23
C THR A 101 21.27 4.23 -33.59
N LEU A 102 20.76 3.93 -32.41
CA LEU A 102 21.06 2.71 -31.67
C LEU A 102 19.87 1.76 -31.77
N GLU A 103 20.12 0.49 -32.08
CA GLU A 103 19.07 -0.53 -32.05
C GLU A 103 19.08 -1.25 -30.70
N ILE A 104 17.91 -1.29 -30.07
CA ILE A 104 17.70 -1.96 -28.77
C ILE A 104 16.43 -2.76 -28.84
N ASN A 105 16.56 -4.08 -28.73
CA ASN A 105 15.45 -5.00 -28.74
C ASN A 105 15.22 -5.52 -27.31
N PHE A 106 13.95 -5.67 -26.93
CA PHE A 106 13.58 -6.18 -25.61
C PHE A 106 12.88 -7.53 -25.74
N GLU A 107 13.29 -8.46 -24.90
CA GLU A 107 12.56 -9.69 -24.65
C GLU A 107 11.74 -9.50 -23.36
N ALA A 108 10.44 -9.36 -23.51
CA ALA A 108 9.52 -9.21 -22.39
C ALA A 108 9.24 -10.59 -21.79
N GLU A 109 9.60 -10.77 -20.53
CA GLU A 109 9.23 -11.94 -19.77
C GLU A 109 7.93 -11.62 -19.01
N GLU A 110 6.88 -12.44 -19.26
CA GLU A 110 5.65 -12.30 -18.49
C GLU A 110 6.00 -12.34 -17.00
N GLU A 111 5.74 -11.23 -16.36
CA GLU A 111 5.56 -11.25 -14.92
C GLU A 111 4.16 -11.79 -14.74
N ALA A 112 4.05 -13.09 -14.41
CA ALA A 112 2.81 -13.56 -13.85
C ALA A 112 2.47 -12.54 -12.77
N LEU A 113 1.45 -11.69 -13.01
CA LEU A 113 0.86 -10.87 -11.97
C LEU A 113 0.70 -11.83 -10.83
N SER A 114 1.52 -11.68 -9.80
CA SER A 114 1.56 -12.62 -8.69
C SER A 114 0.23 -12.51 -7.97
N LEU A 115 -0.79 -13.13 -8.53
CA LEU A 115 -1.98 -13.57 -7.82
C LEU A 115 -1.57 -14.54 -6.70
N ASP A 116 -0.33 -15.02 -6.77
CA ASP A 116 0.36 -15.83 -5.79
C ASP A 116 1.03 -14.97 -4.71
N GLY A 117 0.30 -13.96 -4.19
CA GLY A 117 0.72 -13.26 -2.98
C GLY A 117 1.08 -14.27 -1.90
N VAL A 118 2.19 -14.03 -1.21
CA VAL A 118 2.58 -14.83 -0.05
C VAL A 118 1.58 -14.58 1.07
N VAL A 119 1.06 -15.66 1.65
CA VAL A 119 0.15 -15.63 2.81
C VAL A 119 0.74 -16.44 3.96
N VAL A 120 0.50 -16.01 5.18
CA VAL A 120 0.98 -16.68 6.40
C VAL A 120 -0.15 -17.29 7.22
N SER A 121 -1.39 -16.86 7.00
CA SER A 121 -2.55 -17.27 7.82
C SER A 121 -2.98 -18.71 7.61
N ALA A 122 -2.60 -19.34 6.49
CA ALA A 122 -3.06 -20.69 6.19
C ALA A 122 -2.41 -21.78 7.08
N ASN A 123 -1.14 -21.60 7.48
CA ASN A 123 -0.38 -22.58 8.24
C ASN A 123 0.68 -21.99 9.18
N ARG A 124 0.62 -20.67 9.45
CA ARG A 124 1.61 -19.86 10.21
C ARG A 124 3.00 -19.78 9.58
N ASN A 125 3.17 -20.23 8.35
CA ASN A 125 4.40 -20.08 7.57
C ASN A 125 4.11 -19.33 6.28
N GLU A 126 5.10 -18.64 5.78
CA GLU A 126 5.01 -18.03 4.45
C GLU A 126 4.80 -19.12 3.40
N THR A 127 3.70 -19.00 2.69
CA THR A 127 3.37 -19.90 1.57
C THR A 127 2.73 -19.07 0.45
N THR A 128 2.83 -19.54 -0.78
CA THR A 128 2.10 -18.89 -1.86
C THR A 128 0.60 -19.11 -1.67
N ARG A 129 -0.22 -18.11 -1.91
CA ARG A 129 -1.68 -18.17 -1.78
C ARG A 129 -2.29 -19.36 -2.52
N ARG A 130 -1.69 -19.73 -3.66
CA ARG A 130 -2.12 -20.84 -4.50
C ARG A 130 -1.87 -22.21 -3.87
N MET A 131 -0.80 -22.33 -3.09
CA MET A 131 -0.42 -23.57 -2.40
C MET A 131 -0.91 -23.62 -0.95
N ALA A 132 -1.60 -22.58 -0.51
CA ALA A 132 -2.15 -22.52 0.84
C ALA A 132 -3.21 -23.62 1.05
N PRO A 133 -3.16 -24.37 2.16
CA PRO A 133 -4.12 -25.45 2.43
C PRO A 133 -5.55 -24.95 2.69
N SER A 134 -5.71 -23.66 2.94
CA SER A 134 -7.00 -22.98 3.15
C SER A 134 -7.15 -21.79 2.23
N LEU A 135 -8.38 -21.48 1.84
CA LEU A 135 -8.68 -20.32 1.01
C LEU A 135 -8.44 -19.03 1.81
N VAL A 136 -7.44 -18.27 1.44
CA VAL A 136 -7.11 -16.97 2.03
C VAL A 136 -7.42 -15.85 1.05
N ASN A 137 -8.28 -14.92 1.47
CA ASN A 137 -8.48 -13.66 0.75
C ASN A 137 -7.53 -12.61 1.30
N VAL A 138 -7.00 -11.79 0.42
CA VAL A 138 -6.03 -10.75 0.77
C VAL A 138 -6.59 -9.39 0.37
N LEU A 139 -6.62 -8.47 1.33
CA LEU A 139 -6.83 -7.03 1.11
C LEU A 139 -5.47 -6.35 1.22
N ASP A 140 -4.98 -5.79 0.14
CA ASP A 140 -3.68 -5.12 0.09
C ASP A 140 -3.75 -3.65 0.53
N SER A 141 -2.61 -3.01 0.78
CA SER A 141 -2.53 -1.60 1.15
C SER A 141 -3.13 -0.67 0.10
N LYS A 142 -3.03 -1.05 -1.19
CA LYS A 142 -3.58 -0.27 -2.30
C LYS A 142 -5.10 -0.16 -2.24
N MET A 143 -5.79 -1.21 -1.78
CA MET A 143 -7.23 -1.18 -1.59
C MET A 143 -7.62 -0.16 -0.51
N PHE A 144 -6.90 -0.14 0.63
CA PHE A 144 -7.11 0.86 1.68
C PHE A 144 -6.87 2.29 1.18
N GLU A 145 -5.84 2.52 0.37
CA GLU A 145 -5.55 3.81 -0.25
C GLU A 145 -6.64 4.23 -1.23
N THR A 146 -7.06 3.31 -2.13
CA THR A 146 -8.07 3.61 -3.16
C THR A 146 -9.45 3.90 -2.58
N THR A 147 -9.80 3.20 -1.49
CA THR A 147 -11.10 3.38 -0.80
C THR A 147 -11.06 4.49 0.25
N HIS A 148 -9.90 5.13 0.46
CA HIS A 148 -9.68 6.11 1.54
C HIS A 148 -10.06 5.57 2.93
N ALA A 149 -9.91 4.25 3.13
CA ALA A 149 -10.15 3.62 4.42
C ALA A 149 -9.15 4.13 5.46
N THR A 150 -9.65 4.60 6.59
CA THR A 150 -8.83 5.19 7.66
C THR A 150 -8.47 4.20 8.75
N SER A 151 -9.23 3.10 8.83
CA SER A 151 -9.09 2.04 9.83
C SER A 151 -9.25 0.65 9.19
N LEU A 152 -8.89 -0.39 9.97
CA LEU A 152 -9.17 -1.78 9.60
C LEU A 152 -10.68 -1.99 9.34
N ALA A 153 -11.53 -1.44 10.21
CA ALA A 153 -12.98 -1.58 10.10
C ALA A 153 -13.51 -1.09 8.75
N ASP A 154 -13.02 0.07 8.29
CA ASP A 154 -13.41 0.64 7.00
C ASP A 154 -13.02 -0.30 5.84
N GLY A 155 -11.79 -0.81 5.85
CA GLY A 155 -11.29 -1.69 4.81
C GLY A 155 -12.00 -3.04 4.73
N LEU A 156 -12.36 -3.63 5.87
CA LEU A 156 -13.04 -4.93 5.93
C LEU A 156 -14.41 -4.94 5.25
N ASN A 157 -15.10 -3.80 5.19
CA ASN A 157 -16.39 -3.68 4.51
C ASN A 157 -16.32 -3.91 2.99
N PHE A 158 -15.13 -3.81 2.39
CA PHE A 158 -14.92 -4.09 0.97
C PHE A 158 -14.65 -5.57 0.66
N GLN A 159 -14.62 -6.43 1.70
CA GLN A 159 -14.40 -7.86 1.51
C GLN A 159 -15.71 -8.63 1.47
N PRO A 160 -16.07 -9.27 0.34
CA PRO A 160 -17.28 -10.08 0.26
C PRO A 160 -17.33 -11.17 1.36
N GLY A 161 -18.48 -11.30 2.01
CA GLY A 161 -18.70 -12.27 3.11
C GLY A 161 -18.10 -11.87 4.46
N VAL A 162 -17.57 -10.66 4.56
CA VAL A 162 -17.17 -10.00 5.82
C VAL A 162 -18.04 -8.77 6.00
N ARG A 163 -18.53 -8.55 7.20
CA ARG A 163 -19.33 -7.37 7.55
C ARG A 163 -18.89 -6.84 8.90
N VAL A 164 -18.64 -5.56 8.96
CA VAL A 164 -18.45 -4.83 10.21
C VAL A 164 -19.77 -4.22 10.62
N GLU A 165 -20.29 -4.59 11.78
CA GLU A 165 -21.54 -4.10 12.32
C GLU A 165 -21.28 -3.28 13.58
N ASN A 166 -22.03 -2.16 13.73
CA ASN A 166 -22.10 -1.37 14.94
C ASN A 166 -23.29 -1.88 15.77
N ASN A 167 -23.01 -2.66 16.82
CA ASN A 167 -24.06 -3.26 17.63
C ASN A 167 -24.55 -2.34 18.75
N CYS A 168 -23.83 -1.27 19.05
CA CYS A 168 -24.22 -0.27 20.02
C CYS A 168 -23.81 1.12 19.50
N GLN A 169 -24.76 1.90 19.08
CA GLN A 169 -24.52 3.27 18.56
C GLN A 169 -23.86 4.17 19.61
N ASN A 170 -24.32 4.09 20.86
CA ASN A 170 -23.80 4.93 21.94
C ASN A 170 -22.39 4.59 22.41
N CYS A 171 -21.96 3.32 22.25
CA CYS A 171 -20.66 2.86 22.74
C CYS A 171 -19.65 2.57 21.62
N GLY A 172 -20.04 2.70 20.35
CA GLY A 172 -19.16 2.44 19.21
C GLY A 172 -18.68 0.98 19.11
N PHE A 173 -19.49 0.05 19.64
CA PHE A 173 -19.17 -1.36 19.66
C PHE A 173 -19.22 -1.96 18.27
N GLN A 174 -18.06 -2.28 17.70
CA GLN A 174 -17.95 -2.89 16.39
C GLN A 174 -17.69 -4.39 16.49
N GLN A 175 -18.36 -5.13 15.63
CA GLN A 175 -18.24 -6.58 15.51
C GLN A 175 -17.95 -6.97 14.06
N VAL A 176 -17.02 -7.88 13.83
CA VAL A 176 -16.80 -8.46 12.51
C VAL A 176 -17.53 -9.77 12.40
N ARG A 177 -18.41 -9.88 11.42
CA ARG A 177 -19.07 -11.13 11.05
C ARG A 177 -18.43 -11.72 9.80
N ILE A 178 -18.12 -13.01 9.84
CA ILE A 178 -17.69 -13.77 8.67
C ILE A 178 -18.78 -14.77 8.33
N ASN A 179 -19.30 -14.70 7.09
CA ASN A 179 -20.38 -15.56 6.60
C ASN A 179 -21.63 -15.60 7.52
N GLY A 180 -21.91 -14.48 8.20
CA GLY A 180 -23.07 -14.35 9.09
C GLY A 180 -22.83 -14.82 10.53
N LEU A 181 -21.71 -15.45 10.84
CA LEU A 181 -21.35 -15.84 12.21
C LEU A 181 -20.87 -14.62 13.01
N GLU A 182 -21.27 -14.58 14.29
CA GLU A 182 -21.01 -13.44 15.16
C GLU A 182 -19.52 -13.23 15.51
N GLY A 183 -19.18 -12.01 15.91
CA GLY A 183 -17.83 -11.56 16.21
C GLY A 183 -17.02 -12.44 17.16
N PRO A 184 -17.56 -12.99 18.25
CA PRO A 184 -16.84 -13.91 19.14
C PRO A 184 -16.28 -15.16 18.45
N TYR A 185 -16.80 -15.53 17.29
CA TYR A 185 -16.32 -16.66 16.48
C TYR A 185 -15.28 -16.27 15.43
N THR A 186 -14.90 -15.00 15.38
CA THR A 186 -13.87 -14.49 14.47
C THR A 186 -12.61 -14.13 15.25
N GLN A 187 -11.49 -14.80 14.94
CA GLN A 187 -10.20 -14.51 15.57
C GLN A 187 -9.48 -13.39 14.81
N ILE A 188 -9.11 -12.32 15.51
CA ILE A 188 -8.31 -11.22 14.96
C ILE A 188 -6.87 -11.37 15.45
N LEU A 189 -5.93 -11.23 14.51
CA LEU A 189 -4.50 -11.38 14.75
C LEU A 189 -3.77 -10.14 14.21
N VAL A 190 -2.67 -9.77 14.85
CA VAL A 190 -1.64 -8.88 14.30
C VAL A 190 -0.35 -9.68 14.17
N ASP A 191 0.21 -9.74 12.98
CA ASP A 191 1.40 -10.53 12.64
C ASP A 191 1.35 -11.97 13.22
N SER A 192 0.18 -12.62 13.02
CA SER A 192 -0.12 -13.98 13.49
C SER A 192 -0.22 -14.16 15.01
N ARG A 193 -0.27 -13.07 15.77
CA ARG A 193 -0.46 -13.09 17.22
C ARG A 193 -1.88 -12.63 17.57
N PRO A 194 -2.64 -13.39 18.37
CA PRO A 194 -3.98 -13.00 18.76
C PRO A 194 -3.99 -11.67 19.52
N ILE A 195 -4.92 -10.81 19.19
CA ILE A 195 -5.19 -9.62 20.00
C ILE A 195 -5.97 -10.06 21.24
N PHE A 196 -5.29 -10.10 22.37
CA PHE A 196 -5.88 -10.54 23.65
C PHE A 196 -6.41 -9.34 24.43
N SER A 197 -7.66 -9.01 24.26
CA SER A 197 -8.53 -8.48 25.34
C SER A 197 -9.96 -8.46 24.85
N ALA A 198 -10.90 -8.74 25.72
CA ALA A 198 -12.32 -8.57 25.43
C ALA A 198 -12.63 -7.13 24.98
N LEU A 199 -11.94 -6.14 25.54
CA LEU A 199 -12.06 -4.72 25.20
C LEU A 199 -11.45 -4.40 23.82
N THR A 200 -10.29 -4.94 23.47
CA THR A 200 -9.63 -4.67 22.18
C THR A 200 -10.39 -5.33 21.03
N GLY A 201 -11.00 -6.49 21.27
CA GLY A 201 -11.87 -7.14 20.27
C GLY A 201 -13.17 -6.38 20.01
N VAL A 202 -13.55 -5.52 20.95
CA VAL A 202 -14.80 -4.76 20.92
C VAL A 202 -14.59 -3.33 20.39
N TYR A 203 -13.57 -2.63 20.88
CA TYR A 203 -13.31 -1.21 20.56
C TYR A 203 -12.08 -1.01 19.67
N GLY A 204 -11.36 -2.06 19.35
CA GLY A 204 -10.04 -1.96 18.72
C GLY A 204 -10.06 -1.79 17.21
N LEU A 205 -11.12 -2.14 16.51
CA LEU A 205 -11.13 -2.19 15.04
C LEU A 205 -10.99 -0.80 14.39
N GLU A 206 -11.60 0.23 14.97
CA GLU A 206 -11.44 1.62 14.53
C GLU A 206 -10.09 2.22 14.94
N GLN A 207 -9.42 1.63 15.94
CA GLN A 207 -8.13 2.09 16.44
C GLN A 207 -6.93 1.46 15.71
N ILE A 208 -7.16 0.44 14.88
CA ILE A 208 -6.13 -0.14 14.03
C ILE A 208 -6.04 0.72 12.77
N PRO A 209 -5.00 1.58 12.65
CA PRO A 209 -4.93 2.53 11.57
C PRO A 209 -4.53 1.85 10.26
N ALA A 210 -5.18 2.24 9.17
CA ALA A 210 -4.91 1.68 7.84
C ALA A 210 -3.44 1.90 7.40
N ASN A 211 -2.79 2.96 7.86
CA ASN A 211 -1.42 3.30 7.46
C ASN A 211 -0.36 2.32 7.98
N MET A 212 -0.63 1.55 9.04
CA MET A 212 0.28 0.49 9.51
C MET A 212 0.12 -0.82 8.73
N ILE A 213 -0.97 -0.98 7.98
CA ILE A 213 -1.34 -2.25 7.34
C ILE A 213 -0.60 -2.40 6.01
N GLU A 214 0.13 -3.50 5.84
CA GLU A 214 0.67 -3.94 4.56
C GLU A 214 -0.41 -4.69 3.77
N ARG A 215 -1.05 -5.66 4.43
CA ARG A 215 -2.18 -6.42 3.92
C ARG A 215 -2.99 -7.05 5.05
N VAL A 216 -4.22 -7.39 4.77
CA VAL A 216 -5.08 -8.17 5.66
C VAL A 216 -5.38 -9.50 5.00
N GLU A 217 -5.07 -10.58 5.69
CA GLU A 217 -5.33 -11.95 5.25
C GLU A 217 -6.56 -12.48 5.98
N ILE A 218 -7.57 -12.88 5.21
CA ILE A 218 -8.84 -13.37 5.73
C ILE A 218 -9.00 -14.83 5.34
N MET A 219 -8.86 -15.69 6.32
CA MET A 219 -9.13 -17.12 6.19
C MET A 219 -10.54 -17.41 6.68
N ARG A 220 -11.35 -18.03 5.85
CA ARG A 220 -12.72 -18.42 6.19
C ARG A 220 -12.79 -19.87 6.61
N GLY A 221 -13.69 -20.17 7.55
CA GLY A 221 -13.85 -21.50 8.11
C GLY A 221 -12.92 -21.77 9.28
N GLY A 222 -12.95 -22.99 9.79
CA GLY A 222 -12.29 -23.35 11.04
C GLY A 222 -10.78 -23.20 11.03
N GLY A 223 -10.29 -22.23 11.79
CA GLY A 223 -8.86 -22.01 12.07
C GLY A 223 -8.46 -22.34 13.51
N SER A 224 -9.37 -22.92 14.30
CA SER A 224 -9.21 -23.09 15.74
C SER A 224 -8.02 -23.97 16.15
N ALA A 225 -7.63 -24.93 15.33
CA ALA A 225 -6.43 -25.73 15.55
C ALA A 225 -5.12 -24.91 15.51
N LEU A 226 -5.10 -23.83 14.73
CA LEU A 226 -3.92 -22.98 14.56
C LEU A 226 -3.97 -21.72 15.43
N PHE A 227 -5.16 -21.14 15.61
CA PHE A 227 -5.31 -19.77 16.12
C PHE A 227 -6.19 -19.67 17.38
N GLY A 228 -6.70 -20.81 17.90
CA GLY A 228 -7.46 -20.86 19.13
C GLY A 228 -8.97 -20.97 18.93
N SER A 229 -9.69 -21.13 20.04
CA SER A 229 -11.14 -21.46 20.08
C SER A 229 -12.04 -20.43 19.42
N SER A 230 -11.63 -19.19 19.34
CA SER A 230 -12.42 -18.12 18.69
C SER A 230 -12.37 -18.17 17.16
N ALA A 231 -11.47 -18.94 16.55
CA ALA A 231 -11.35 -19.04 15.10
C ALA A 231 -12.31 -20.08 14.48
N ILE A 232 -13.60 -19.97 14.75
CA ILE A 232 -14.65 -20.88 14.25
C ILE A 232 -15.18 -20.39 12.91
N ALA A 233 -15.55 -19.11 12.83
CA ALA A 233 -16.02 -18.47 11.59
C ALA A 233 -14.86 -18.19 10.62
N GLY A 234 -13.70 -17.89 11.17
CA GLY A 234 -12.50 -17.58 10.44
C GLY A 234 -11.48 -16.78 11.23
N THR A 235 -10.45 -16.39 10.53
CA THR A 235 -9.34 -15.61 11.08
C THR A 235 -9.09 -14.39 10.20
N ILE A 236 -8.88 -13.24 10.83
CA ILE A 236 -8.45 -11.99 10.19
C ILE A 236 -7.05 -11.69 10.72
N ASN A 237 -6.04 -11.82 9.86
CA ASN A 237 -4.65 -11.58 10.22
C ASN A 237 -4.16 -10.30 9.55
N ILE A 238 -3.80 -9.32 10.35
CA ILE A 238 -3.28 -8.04 9.93
C ILE A 238 -1.77 -8.18 9.84
N ILE A 239 -1.21 -8.04 8.64
CA ILE A 239 0.22 -8.02 8.42
C ILE A 239 0.66 -6.57 8.38
N THR A 240 1.56 -6.19 9.28
CA THR A 240 2.05 -4.82 9.39
C THR A 240 3.18 -4.52 8.41
N LYS A 241 3.30 -3.26 8.01
CA LYS A 241 4.37 -2.80 7.10
C LYS A 241 5.75 -3.03 7.70
N GLU A 242 6.66 -3.54 6.88
CA GLU A 242 8.08 -3.66 7.23
C GLU A 242 8.90 -2.49 6.66
N PRO A 243 9.97 -2.06 7.34
CA PRO A 243 10.90 -1.08 6.79
C PRO A 243 11.74 -1.74 5.68
N LEU A 244 11.42 -1.43 4.41
CA LEU A 244 12.13 -1.96 3.25
C LEU A 244 13.04 -0.93 2.59
N ARG A 245 12.72 0.37 2.73
CA ARG A 245 13.44 1.50 2.15
C ARG A 245 13.26 2.74 2.99
N ASN A 246 14.17 3.70 2.86
CA ASN A 246 14.03 4.99 3.51
C ASN A 246 12.86 5.77 2.90
N SER A 247 11.92 6.16 3.72
CA SER A 247 10.74 6.93 3.30
C SER A 247 10.12 7.68 4.48
N ALA A 248 9.48 8.79 4.18
CA ALA A 248 8.63 9.49 5.13
C ALA A 248 7.38 9.98 4.42
N GLN A 249 6.23 9.86 5.07
CA GLN A 249 4.95 10.30 4.54
C GLN A 249 4.12 10.89 5.67
N ILE A 250 3.56 12.06 5.42
CA ILE A 250 2.49 12.64 6.22
C ILE A 250 1.27 12.82 5.33
N ALA A 251 0.11 12.44 5.85
CA ALA A 251 -1.15 12.64 5.15
C ALA A 251 -2.21 13.20 6.11
N HIS A 252 -3.08 14.05 5.59
CA HIS A 252 -4.24 14.56 6.31
C HIS A 252 -5.47 14.39 5.45
N SER A 253 -6.51 13.83 6.04
CA SER A 253 -7.81 13.62 5.42
C SER A 253 -8.88 14.34 6.24
N LEU A 254 -9.70 15.13 5.56
CA LEU A 254 -10.88 15.78 6.12
C LEU A 254 -12.12 15.26 5.40
N THR A 255 -12.97 14.57 6.13
CA THR A 255 -14.25 14.08 5.63
C THR A 255 -15.38 14.84 6.28
N MET A 256 -16.32 15.35 5.50
CA MET A 256 -17.50 16.04 6.00
C MET A 256 -18.70 15.09 6.01
N ILE A 257 -19.09 14.63 7.19
CA ILE A 257 -20.21 13.71 7.39
C ILE A 257 -21.50 14.52 7.34
N GLY A 258 -22.45 14.10 6.48
CA GLY A 258 -23.71 14.83 6.27
C GLY A 258 -23.51 16.28 5.85
N GLY A 259 -22.36 16.63 5.27
CA GLY A 259 -22.02 18.00 4.85
C GLY A 259 -21.73 18.98 6.00
N SER A 260 -21.80 18.56 7.27
CA SER A 260 -21.72 19.48 8.42
C SER A 260 -20.75 19.06 9.53
N ARG A 261 -20.48 17.77 9.71
CA ARG A 261 -19.67 17.26 10.82
C ARG A 261 -18.31 16.78 10.34
N PRO A 262 -17.21 17.37 10.81
CA PRO A 262 -15.87 17.00 10.35
C PRO A 262 -15.39 15.69 11.00
N ASP A 263 -14.73 14.85 10.20
CA ASP A 263 -13.85 13.75 10.61
C ASP A 263 -12.44 14.06 10.10
N ASN A 264 -11.55 14.43 11.00
CA ASN A 264 -10.17 14.78 10.72
C ASN A 264 -9.28 13.58 11.03
N ASN A 265 -8.48 13.16 10.07
CA ASN A 265 -7.52 12.08 10.25
C ASN A 265 -6.14 12.50 9.74
N THR A 266 -5.17 12.54 10.62
CA THR A 266 -3.76 12.84 10.30
C THR A 266 -2.94 11.59 10.55
N THR A 267 -2.15 11.18 9.56
CA THR A 267 -1.26 10.02 9.64
C THR A 267 0.17 10.40 9.35
N LEU A 268 1.09 9.74 10.04
CA LEU A 268 2.53 9.84 9.84
C LEU A 268 3.11 8.44 9.68
N ASN A 269 3.93 8.27 8.66
CA ASN A 269 4.74 7.07 8.46
C ASN A 269 6.19 7.47 8.22
N ALA A 270 7.12 6.76 8.82
CA ALA A 270 8.55 6.93 8.57
C ALA A 270 9.24 5.57 8.57
N SER A 271 10.09 5.34 7.60
CA SER A 271 10.87 4.11 7.46
C SER A 271 12.34 4.48 7.27
N LEU A 272 13.19 3.90 8.09
CA LEU A 272 14.64 4.04 8.01
C LEU A 272 15.25 2.65 7.92
N VAL A 273 16.13 2.48 6.95
CA VAL A 273 16.83 1.21 6.70
C VAL A 273 18.30 1.50 6.48
N THR A 274 19.16 0.69 7.07
CA THR A 274 20.61 0.78 6.83
C THR A 274 20.96 0.37 5.41
N ASP A 275 22.04 0.93 4.83
CA ASP A 275 22.46 0.67 3.44
C ASP A 275 22.73 -0.82 3.18
N ASP A 276 23.18 -1.55 4.20
CA ASP A 276 23.41 -2.99 4.12
C ASP A 276 22.15 -3.86 4.39
N HIS A 277 20.99 -3.21 4.57
CA HIS A 277 19.72 -3.85 4.90
C HIS A 277 19.74 -4.82 6.10
N LYS A 278 20.66 -4.60 7.04
CA LYS A 278 20.76 -5.42 8.26
C LYS A 278 19.86 -4.91 9.39
N ALA A 279 19.55 -3.63 9.41
CA ALA A 279 18.65 -3.06 10.39
C ALA A 279 17.64 -2.13 9.73
N GLY A 280 16.45 -2.08 10.29
CA GLY A 280 15.43 -1.14 9.84
C GLY A 280 14.41 -0.86 10.93
N ILE A 281 13.83 0.32 10.89
CA ILE A 281 12.74 0.74 11.75
C ILE A 281 11.63 1.40 10.93
N TYR A 282 10.41 1.01 11.17
CA TYR A 282 9.19 1.63 10.67
C TYR A 282 8.44 2.24 11.83
N LEU A 283 8.13 3.50 11.73
CA LEU A 283 7.34 4.27 12.69
C LEU A 283 6.02 4.64 12.03
N PHE A 284 4.93 4.54 12.76
CA PHE A 284 3.64 5.02 12.30
C PHE A 284 2.91 5.77 13.41
N GLY A 285 2.10 6.73 13.02
CA GLY A 285 1.25 7.48 13.92
C GLY A 285 -0.07 7.85 13.25
N GLN A 286 -1.12 7.95 14.04
CA GLN A 286 -2.43 8.44 13.62
C GLN A 286 -3.01 9.30 14.72
N SER A 287 -3.65 10.41 14.33
CA SER A 287 -4.53 11.22 15.18
C SER A 287 -5.82 11.43 14.42
N ARG A 288 -6.91 10.85 14.92
CA ARG A 288 -8.25 10.97 14.33
C ARG A 288 -9.20 11.61 15.31
N HIS A 289 -9.97 12.57 14.83
CA HIS A 289 -11.04 13.21 15.56
C HIS A 289 -12.28 13.33 14.68
N ARG A 290 -13.33 12.60 15.04
CA ARG A 290 -14.64 12.62 14.39
C ARG A 290 -15.65 13.26 15.31
N SER A 291 -16.38 14.24 14.83
CA SER A 291 -17.53 14.82 15.54
C SER A 291 -18.73 13.89 15.49
N ALA A 292 -19.52 13.86 16.54
CA ALA A 292 -20.78 13.12 16.55
C ALA A 292 -21.73 13.65 15.45
N TYR A 293 -22.43 12.74 14.78
CA TYR A 293 -23.40 13.05 13.75
C TYR A 293 -24.77 12.46 14.11
N ASP A 294 -25.72 13.33 14.28
CA ASP A 294 -27.15 13.08 14.50
C ASP A 294 -27.84 13.39 13.16
N HIS A 295 -28.42 12.36 12.53
CA HIS A 295 -28.99 12.44 11.19
C HIS A 295 -30.43 12.95 11.19
N ASP A 296 -31.23 12.51 12.14
CA ASP A 296 -32.65 12.80 12.21
C ASP A 296 -33.01 13.91 13.21
N GLY A 297 -32.05 14.38 14.03
CA GLY A 297 -32.21 15.51 14.93
C GLY A 297 -32.91 15.16 16.23
N ASP A 298 -32.95 13.89 16.61
CA ASP A 298 -33.62 13.42 17.83
C ASP A 298 -32.76 13.60 19.10
N GLY A 299 -31.51 14.07 18.97
CA GLY A 299 -30.55 14.29 20.05
C GLY A 299 -29.67 13.10 20.36
N PHE A 300 -29.83 11.98 19.62
CA PHE A 300 -28.94 10.82 19.67
C PHE A 300 -28.16 10.75 18.35
N SER A 301 -26.88 10.45 18.42
CA SER A 301 -26.05 10.37 17.23
C SER A 301 -26.01 8.94 16.68
N GLU A 302 -26.33 8.75 15.37
CA GLU A 302 -26.14 7.50 14.66
C GLU A 302 -24.67 7.18 14.48
N LEU A 303 -23.84 8.23 14.43
CA LEU A 303 -22.39 8.09 14.39
C LEU A 303 -21.78 8.85 15.57
N GLY A 304 -21.25 8.10 16.53
CA GLY A 304 -20.69 8.65 17.76
C GLY A 304 -19.41 9.47 17.54
N GLN A 305 -19.10 10.34 18.48
CA GLN A 305 -17.81 11.02 18.55
C GLN A 305 -16.67 9.98 18.69
N LEU A 306 -15.58 10.20 17.97
CA LEU A 306 -14.37 9.39 18.06
C LEU A 306 -13.15 10.28 18.28
N GLU A 307 -12.34 9.95 19.27
CA GLU A 307 -10.99 10.47 19.41
C GLU A 307 -10.03 9.28 19.53
N ALA A 308 -9.14 9.13 18.55
CA ALA A 308 -8.15 8.07 18.53
C ALA A 308 -6.76 8.66 18.27
N ARG A 309 -5.79 8.22 19.07
CA ARG A 309 -4.38 8.55 18.91
C ARG A 309 -3.58 7.28 19.01
N THR A 310 -2.97 6.89 17.91
CA THR A 310 -2.18 5.67 17.82
C THR A 310 -0.77 6.02 17.42
N VAL A 311 0.19 5.40 18.09
CA VAL A 311 1.61 5.47 17.76
C VAL A 311 2.19 4.08 17.90
N GLY A 312 3.03 3.68 16.96
CA GLY A 312 3.70 2.39 17.04
C GLY A 312 4.95 2.34 16.18
N PHE A 313 5.69 1.27 16.35
CA PHE A 313 6.87 1.02 15.56
C PHE A 313 7.03 -0.49 15.28
N ARG A 314 7.77 -0.78 14.24
CA ARG A 314 8.27 -2.12 13.95
C ARG A 314 9.73 -2.01 13.54
N SER A 315 10.59 -2.83 14.12
CA SER A 315 12.00 -2.82 13.78
C SER A 315 12.54 -4.23 13.61
N TYR A 316 13.61 -4.33 12.85
CA TYR A 316 14.34 -5.58 12.72
C TYR A 316 15.85 -5.38 12.78
N LEU A 317 16.53 -6.44 13.22
CA LEU A 317 17.98 -6.58 13.17
C LEU A 317 18.32 -7.98 12.64
N LYS A 318 18.96 -8.06 11.49
CA LYS A 318 19.52 -9.31 10.95
C LYS A 318 20.85 -9.59 11.65
N THR A 319 20.90 -10.65 12.42
CA THR A 319 22.09 -11.09 13.15
C THR A 319 22.95 -12.04 12.33
N SER A 320 22.35 -12.72 11.34
CA SER A 320 23.06 -13.54 10.35
C SER A 320 22.22 -13.64 9.08
N THR A 321 22.72 -14.35 8.07
CA THR A 321 21.98 -14.62 6.82
C THR A 321 20.64 -15.35 7.07
N TYR A 322 20.56 -16.13 8.15
CA TYR A 322 19.40 -16.96 8.47
C TYR A 322 18.64 -16.54 9.74
N SER A 323 19.09 -15.48 10.42
CA SER A 323 18.44 -15.02 11.64
C SER A 323 18.13 -13.53 11.65
N LYS A 324 16.89 -13.22 12.07
CA LYS A 324 16.33 -11.88 12.15
C LYS A 324 15.63 -11.73 13.51
N LEU A 325 16.00 -10.70 14.26
CA LEU A 325 15.29 -10.27 15.45
C LEU A 325 14.29 -9.19 15.05
N GLY A 326 13.06 -9.31 15.52
CA GLY A 326 12.00 -8.32 15.32
C GLY A 326 11.54 -7.75 16.65
N PHE A 327 11.25 -6.46 16.67
CA PHE A 327 10.68 -5.74 17.81
C PHE A 327 9.47 -4.93 17.34
N GLU A 328 8.41 -4.98 18.13
CA GLU A 328 7.14 -4.29 17.89
C GLU A 328 6.63 -3.63 19.15
#